data_d814478c183df6f71f3c593d3dd3307c
#
_entry.id   d814478c183df6f71f3c593d3dd3307c
#
_cell.length_a   1.000
_cell.length_b   1.000
_cell.length_c   1.000
_cell.angle_alpha   90.00
_cell.angle_beta   90.00
_cell.angle_gamma   90.00
#
_symmetry.space_group_name_H-M   'P 1'
#
loop_
_entity.id
_entity.type
_entity.pdbx_description
1 polymer ?
#
loop_
_entity_poly.entity_id
_entity_poly.type
_entity_poly.pdbx_seq_one_letter_code
_entity_poly.pdbx_strand_id
1 'polypeptide(L)'
;AIRYFKGNISSLNILNIKKYEYKKLVQTQKSTVNVKKDPFVIYVSGISSDDGADSELSDRGLSDVNILAVVNPETRQILLVTTPRDSYIKITGPDGRKGYDKLTHAGNYGVEASMETLEDLYGVNIDYYVKINFSGCVAVVDALGGITIDSEVEFTCGQDASPIPYHFVKGENECDGEMAVAFSRERHAFLAGDFQRGRNQTAAIKAILQKATSPAILTKYSAVLDAVSDMFLTNIPTSTISDIVKMQLSDSKSWNIQTYSIDGTTEPPAGQPAAYLEITGLRGASVVYPYADSINTAIKLMSMIQNGEVFDVDEYVESQNQSNN
;
A
#
# COMPACT_ATOMS: atom_id res chain seq x y z
N ALA A 1 -12.81 -12.04 5.67
CA ALA A 1 -13.06 -10.66 6.11
C ALA A 1 -14.55 -10.34 6.02
N ILE A 2 -15.19 -10.64 4.90
CA ILE A 2 -16.57 -10.33 4.57
C ILE A 2 -17.58 -10.77 5.60
N ARG A 3 -17.61 -12.06 5.86
CA ARG A 3 -18.52 -12.60 6.87
C ARG A 3 -18.02 -12.35 8.28
N TYR A 4 -16.75 -12.01 8.40
CA TYR A 4 -16.19 -11.59 9.66
C TYR A 4 -16.87 -10.31 10.14
N PHE A 5 -17.01 -9.31 9.25
CA PHE A 5 -17.77 -8.09 9.56
C PHE A 5 -19.27 -8.36 9.82
N LYS A 6 -19.80 -9.48 9.31
CA LYS A 6 -21.16 -9.96 9.62
C LYS A 6 -21.22 -10.91 10.83
N GLY A 7 -20.12 -11.02 11.61
CA GLY A 7 -20.05 -11.84 12.82
C GLY A 7 -19.79 -13.33 12.58
N ASN A 8 -19.39 -13.74 11.38
CA ASN A 8 -19.18 -15.14 11.04
C ASN A 8 -17.74 -15.42 10.61
N ILE A 9 -16.86 -15.72 11.59
CA ILE A 9 -15.43 -16.01 11.36
C ILE A 9 -15.19 -17.19 10.41
N SER A 10 -16.11 -18.17 10.39
CA SER A 10 -15.96 -19.35 9.51
C SER A 10 -15.93 -18.98 8.04
N SER A 11 -16.39 -17.79 7.71
CA SER A 11 -16.43 -17.29 6.36
C SER A 11 -15.12 -16.68 5.85
N LEU A 12 -14.15 -16.46 6.72
CA LEU A 12 -12.78 -16.15 6.28
C LEU A 12 -12.20 -17.27 5.41
N ASN A 13 -12.63 -18.52 5.62
CA ASN A 13 -12.25 -19.63 4.75
C ASN A 13 -12.76 -19.50 3.32
N ILE A 14 -13.71 -18.60 3.08
CA ILE A 14 -14.31 -18.34 1.77
C ILE A 14 -13.46 -17.37 0.95
N LEU A 15 -12.53 -16.69 1.60
CA LEU A 15 -11.62 -15.76 0.94
C LEU A 15 -10.45 -16.47 0.23
N ASN A 16 -10.62 -17.72 -0.16
CA ASN A 16 -9.64 -18.54 -0.88
C ASN A 16 -8.24 -18.61 -0.24
N ILE A 17 -8.07 -18.09 0.98
CA ILE A 17 -6.86 -18.31 1.75
C ILE A 17 -6.83 -19.79 2.12
N LYS A 18 -5.84 -20.51 1.66
CA LYS A 18 -5.68 -21.91 2.04
C LYS A 18 -5.63 -22.00 3.57
N LYS A 19 -6.33 -22.99 4.12
CA LYS A 19 -6.50 -23.16 5.57
C LYS A 19 -5.17 -23.20 6.34
N TYR A 20 -4.08 -23.69 5.72
CA TYR A 20 -2.79 -23.69 6.37
C TYR A 20 -2.08 -22.32 6.29
N GLU A 21 -2.25 -21.57 5.18
CA GLU A 21 -1.73 -20.20 4.99
C GLU A 21 -2.40 -19.25 6.00
N TYR A 22 -3.72 -19.37 6.14
CA TYR A 22 -4.45 -18.64 7.17
C TYR A 22 -3.95 -18.96 8.59
N LYS A 23 -3.73 -20.25 8.90
CA LYS A 23 -3.18 -20.64 10.21
C LYS A 23 -1.78 -20.09 10.43
N LYS A 24 -0.95 -20.02 9.39
CA LYS A 24 0.39 -19.45 9.47
C LYS A 24 0.33 -17.95 9.71
N LEU A 25 -0.51 -17.21 8.96
CA LEU A 25 -0.75 -15.78 9.16
C LEU A 25 -1.23 -15.47 10.58
N VAL A 26 -2.21 -16.20 11.07
CA VAL A 26 -2.72 -16.06 12.44
C VAL A 26 -1.67 -16.43 13.49
N GLN A 27 -0.78 -17.39 13.19
CA GLN A 27 0.31 -17.78 14.11
C GLN A 27 1.47 -16.78 14.12
N THR A 28 1.74 -16.08 13.00
CA THR A 28 2.72 -14.99 12.95
C THR A 28 2.23 -13.74 13.68
N GLN A 29 0.91 -13.57 13.81
CA GLN A 29 0.32 -12.52 14.68
C GLN A 29 0.48 -12.83 16.19
N LYS A 30 1.69 -13.17 16.60
CA LYS A 30 1.97 -13.53 18.01
C LYS A 30 2.02 -12.36 18.97
N SER A 31 2.04 -11.13 18.50
CA SER A 31 1.94 -9.98 19.38
C SER A 31 0.50 -9.48 19.39
N THR A 32 -0.10 -9.46 20.54
CA THR A 32 -1.32 -8.72 20.82
C THR A 32 -1.00 -7.23 20.73
N VAL A 33 -0.87 -6.70 19.50
CA VAL A 33 -0.68 -5.26 19.28
C VAL A 33 -1.89 -4.54 19.86
N ASN A 34 -1.67 -3.70 20.83
CA ASN A 34 -2.71 -2.81 21.34
C ASN A 34 -2.82 -1.61 20.39
N VAL A 35 -3.61 -1.74 19.34
CA VAL A 35 -3.78 -0.72 18.29
C VAL A 35 -4.23 0.66 18.78
N LYS A 36 -4.54 0.80 20.08
CA LYS A 36 -4.83 2.10 20.71
C LYS A 36 -3.57 2.78 21.25
N LYS A 37 -2.46 2.05 21.39
CA LYS A 37 -1.22 2.54 22.00
C LYS A 37 0.03 2.15 21.23
N ASP A 38 0.13 0.89 20.81
CA ASP A 38 1.34 0.38 20.21
C ASP A 38 1.39 0.73 18.72
N PRO A 39 2.53 1.13 18.19
CA PRO A 39 2.75 1.27 16.76
C PRO A 39 2.55 -0.08 16.04
N PHE A 40 2.01 -0.04 14.83
CA PHE A 40 1.82 -1.22 13.99
C PHE A 40 1.98 -0.90 12.50
N VAL A 41 2.20 -1.94 11.70
CA VAL A 41 2.42 -1.80 10.26
C VAL A 41 1.37 -2.58 9.49
N ILE A 42 0.79 -1.93 8.48
CA ILE A 42 -0.16 -2.53 7.55
C ILE A 42 0.46 -2.54 6.16
N TYR A 43 0.53 -3.71 5.52
CA TYR A 43 0.85 -3.82 4.11
C TYR A 43 -0.41 -3.59 3.26
N VAL A 44 -0.40 -2.56 2.43
CA VAL A 44 -1.45 -2.26 1.45
C VAL A 44 -0.99 -2.71 0.07
N SER A 45 -1.69 -3.68 -0.50
CA SER A 45 -1.40 -4.26 -1.80
C SER A 45 -2.54 -4.03 -2.78
N GLY A 46 -2.24 -3.38 -3.90
CA GLY A 46 -3.12 -3.33 -5.05
C GLY A 46 -2.72 -4.40 -6.07
N ILE A 47 -3.69 -5.15 -6.57
CA ILE A 47 -3.44 -6.22 -7.55
C ILE A 47 -4.11 -5.94 -8.89
N SER A 48 -3.46 -6.39 -9.96
CA SER A 48 -4.02 -6.46 -11.31
C SER A 48 -3.69 -7.80 -11.97
N SER A 49 -4.27 -8.06 -13.12
CA SER A 49 -3.86 -9.14 -14.01
C SER A 49 -2.59 -8.77 -14.79
N ASP A 50 -1.96 -9.77 -15.45
CA ASP A 50 -0.73 -9.60 -16.23
C ASP A 50 -0.86 -8.57 -17.36
N ASP A 51 -2.06 -8.39 -17.91
CA ASP A 51 -2.40 -7.42 -18.94
C ASP A 51 -2.78 -6.03 -18.37
N GLY A 52 -2.70 -5.86 -17.03
CA GLY A 52 -3.04 -4.62 -16.34
C GLY A 52 -4.55 -4.37 -16.20
N ALA A 53 -5.39 -5.35 -16.55
CA ALA A 53 -6.83 -5.28 -16.33
C ALA A 53 -7.19 -5.53 -14.86
N ASP A 54 -8.47 -5.35 -14.50
CA ASP A 54 -8.97 -5.74 -13.20
C ASP A 54 -8.89 -7.26 -13.04
N SER A 55 -8.41 -7.74 -11.91
CA SER A 55 -8.26 -9.16 -11.62
C SER A 55 -9.25 -9.61 -10.56
N GLU A 56 -9.57 -10.90 -10.58
CA GLU A 56 -10.31 -11.49 -9.49
C GLU A 56 -9.53 -11.30 -8.17
N LEU A 57 -10.23 -10.87 -7.13
CA LEU A 57 -9.65 -10.66 -5.81
C LEU A 57 -9.23 -12.00 -5.20
N SER A 58 -7.92 -12.23 -5.12
CA SER A 58 -7.33 -13.47 -4.62
C SER A 58 -6.10 -13.19 -3.75
N ASP A 59 -5.65 -14.21 -3.03
CA ASP A 59 -4.40 -14.15 -2.26
C ASP A 59 -3.17 -13.96 -3.16
N ARG A 60 -3.24 -14.44 -4.41
CA ARG A 60 -2.16 -14.40 -5.40
C ARG A 60 -2.47 -13.44 -6.53
N GLY A 61 -1.43 -12.93 -7.15
CA GLY A 61 -1.49 -12.02 -8.29
C GLY A 61 -0.37 -10.98 -8.20
N LEU A 62 -0.06 -10.34 -9.32
CA LEU A 62 0.94 -9.27 -9.36
C LEU A 62 0.55 -8.16 -8.38
N SER A 63 1.49 -7.77 -7.50
CA SER A 63 1.30 -6.65 -6.58
C SER A 63 1.77 -5.35 -7.23
N ASP A 64 0.84 -4.63 -7.84
CA ASP A 64 1.12 -3.36 -8.53
C ASP A 64 1.28 -2.18 -7.57
N VAL A 65 0.61 -2.25 -6.43
CA VAL A 65 0.74 -1.29 -5.34
C VAL A 65 1.37 -1.99 -4.15
N ASN A 66 2.46 -1.45 -3.65
CA ASN A 66 3.18 -1.96 -2.48
C ASN A 66 3.46 -0.81 -1.52
N ILE A 67 2.58 -0.61 -0.55
CA ILE A 67 2.68 0.47 0.44
C ILE A 67 2.71 -0.12 1.84
N LEU A 68 3.68 0.30 2.66
CA LEU A 68 3.67 0.06 4.09
C LEU A 68 3.08 1.28 4.79
N ALA A 69 1.96 1.11 5.49
CA ALA A 69 1.39 2.11 6.37
C ALA A 69 1.88 1.86 7.80
N VAL A 70 2.82 2.67 8.25
CA VAL A 70 3.35 2.64 9.62
C VAL A 70 2.53 3.59 10.48
N VAL A 71 1.81 3.04 11.45
CA VAL A 71 0.82 3.75 12.24
C VAL A 71 1.30 3.86 13.68
N ASN A 72 1.32 5.08 14.22
CA ASN A 72 1.48 5.31 15.66
C ASN A 72 0.21 5.96 16.22
N PRO A 73 -0.60 5.21 16.97
CA PRO A 73 -1.88 5.72 17.48
C PRO A 73 -1.71 6.75 18.62
N GLU A 74 -0.63 6.73 19.36
CA GLU A 74 -0.40 7.71 20.45
C GLU A 74 -0.09 9.10 19.89
N THR A 75 0.77 9.16 18.86
CA THR A 75 1.15 10.44 18.22
C THR A 75 0.24 10.85 17.08
N ARG A 76 -0.74 9.99 16.70
CA ARG A 76 -1.63 10.19 15.54
C ARG A 76 -0.88 10.42 14.23
N GLN A 77 0.17 9.67 14.02
CA GLN A 77 0.96 9.71 12.79
C GLN A 77 0.75 8.43 11.96
N ILE A 78 0.66 8.61 10.65
CA ILE A 78 0.71 7.54 9.65
C ILE A 78 1.76 7.93 8.62
N LEU A 79 2.72 7.04 8.39
CA LEU A 79 3.67 7.17 7.29
C LEU A 79 3.36 6.10 6.24
N LEU A 80 3.11 6.53 5.01
CA LEU A 80 2.93 5.66 3.85
C LEU A 80 4.25 5.56 3.10
N VAL A 81 4.89 4.40 3.12
CA VAL A 81 6.12 4.12 2.39
C VAL A 81 5.80 3.29 1.17
N THR A 82 6.01 3.87 -0.02
CA THR A 82 5.75 3.21 -1.31
C THR A 82 7.02 2.62 -1.89
N THR A 83 6.97 1.34 -2.25
CA THR A 83 8.03 0.65 -2.97
C THR A 83 7.58 0.38 -4.41
N PRO A 84 8.30 0.87 -5.44
CA PRO A 84 7.94 0.63 -6.83
C PRO A 84 7.81 -0.86 -7.14
N ARG A 85 6.75 -1.24 -7.90
CA ARG A 85 6.46 -2.65 -8.23
C ARG A 85 7.60 -3.37 -8.95
N ASP A 86 8.34 -2.64 -9.78
CA ASP A 86 9.44 -3.16 -10.58
C ASP A 86 10.80 -3.09 -9.87
N SER A 87 10.81 -2.81 -8.55
CA SER A 87 12.05 -2.81 -7.75
C SER A 87 12.74 -4.16 -7.82
N TYR A 88 14.01 -4.14 -8.28
CA TYR A 88 14.89 -5.30 -8.35
C TYR A 88 15.53 -5.53 -6.99
N ILE A 89 14.88 -6.37 -6.21
CA ILE A 89 15.23 -6.67 -4.83
C ILE A 89 15.19 -8.17 -4.59
N LYS A 90 15.69 -8.62 -3.44
CA LYS A 90 15.59 -10.02 -3.05
C LYS A 90 14.18 -10.32 -2.56
N ILE A 91 13.41 -11.08 -3.36
CA ILE A 91 12.04 -11.46 -3.03
C ILE A 91 11.94 -12.85 -2.46
N THR A 92 10.86 -13.12 -1.74
CA THR A 92 10.43 -14.47 -1.37
C THR A 92 9.60 -15.07 -2.49
N GLY A 93 10.07 -16.16 -3.06
CA GLY A 93 9.47 -16.89 -4.17
C GLY A 93 8.79 -18.18 -3.69
N PRO A 94 8.66 -19.18 -4.61
CA PRO A 94 8.01 -20.45 -4.29
C PRO A 94 8.76 -21.18 -3.17
N ASP A 95 7.99 -21.78 -2.26
CA ASP A 95 8.51 -22.58 -1.13
C ASP A 95 9.51 -21.83 -0.22
N GLY A 96 9.41 -20.50 -0.17
CA GLY A 96 10.28 -19.65 0.63
C GLY A 96 11.69 -19.44 0.03
N ARG A 97 11.92 -19.86 -1.22
CA ARG A 97 13.18 -19.60 -1.92
C ARG A 97 13.36 -18.10 -2.14
N LYS A 98 14.53 -17.57 -1.80
CA LYS A 98 14.83 -16.14 -1.97
C LYS A 98 15.76 -15.94 -3.16
N GLY A 99 15.50 -14.89 -3.95
CA GLY A 99 16.32 -14.51 -5.10
C GLY A 99 15.96 -13.10 -5.58
N TYR A 100 16.86 -12.50 -6.36
CA TYR A 100 16.62 -11.17 -6.93
C TYR A 100 15.60 -11.26 -8.06
N ASP A 101 14.53 -10.47 -7.92
CA ASP A 101 13.46 -10.39 -8.91
C ASP A 101 12.70 -9.08 -8.73
N LYS A 102 11.66 -8.82 -9.53
CA LYS A 102 10.77 -7.69 -9.31
C LYS A 102 9.90 -7.91 -8.08
N LEU A 103 9.72 -6.88 -7.26
CA LEU A 103 8.84 -6.93 -6.09
C LEU A 103 7.44 -7.46 -6.45
N THR A 104 6.86 -7.00 -7.57
CA THR A 104 5.51 -7.41 -8.00
C THR A 104 5.35 -8.92 -8.12
N HIS A 105 6.43 -9.65 -8.48
CA HIS A 105 6.39 -11.10 -8.65
C HIS A 105 6.27 -11.87 -7.34
N ALA A 106 6.64 -11.27 -6.19
CA ALA A 106 6.40 -11.88 -4.88
C ALA A 106 4.90 -12.14 -4.64
N GLY A 107 4.03 -11.26 -5.13
CA GLY A 107 2.58 -11.41 -5.03
C GLY A 107 2.02 -12.67 -5.70
N ASN A 108 2.69 -13.21 -6.71
CA ASN A 108 2.29 -14.46 -7.35
C ASN A 108 2.42 -15.68 -6.41
N TYR A 109 3.20 -15.56 -5.35
CA TYR A 109 3.41 -16.60 -4.34
C TYR A 109 2.59 -16.39 -3.07
N GLY A 110 1.74 -15.37 -3.06
CA GLY A 110 0.81 -15.04 -1.98
C GLY A 110 1.19 -13.75 -1.25
N VAL A 111 0.23 -13.25 -0.47
CA VAL A 111 0.42 -12.00 0.30
C VAL A 111 1.55 -12.15 1.33
N GLU A 112 1.72 -13.35 1.92
CA GLU A 112 2.80 -13.63 2.86
C GLU A 112 4.18 -13.46 2.22
N ALA A 113 4.36 -13.92 0.97
CA ALA A 113 5.62 -13.77 0.26
C ALA A 113 5.97 -12.28 0.01
N SER A 114 4.95 -11.47 -0.31
CA SER A 114 5.13 -10.01 -0.43
C SER A 114 5.46 -9.36 0.91
N MET A 115 4.78 -9.75 2.00
CA MET A 115 5.06 -9.25 3.34
C MET A 115 6.48 -9.61 3.77
N GLU A 116 6.86 -10.88 3.68
CA GLU A 116 8.21 -11.35 4.03
C GLU A 116 9.31 -10.66 3.20
N THR A 117 9.03 -10.39 1.91
CA THR A 117 9.94 -9.62 1.05
C THR A 117 10.18 -8.21 1.59
N LEU A 118 9.12 -7.51 2.00
CA LEU A 118 9.21 -6.15 2.51
C LEU A 118 9.75 -6.10 3.94
N GLU A 119 9.43 -7.10 4.77
CA GLU A 119 10.03 -7.28 6.10
C GLU A 119 11.54 -7.44 6.02
N ASP A 120 12.03 -8.28 5.09
CA ASP A 120 13.46 -8.45 4.83
C ASP A 120 14.13 -7.18 4.31
N LEU A 121 13.43 -6.43 3.41
CA LEU A 121 13.98 -5.22 2.82
C LEU A 121 14.19 -4.11 3.84
N TYR A 122 13.20 -3.92 4.73
CA TYR A 122 13.16 -2.79 5.66
C TYR A 122 13.53 -3.13 7.10
N GLY A 123 13.62 -4.40 7.44
CA GLY A 123 13.86 -4.83 8.82
C GLY A 123 12.71 -4.50 9.77
N VAL A 124 11.49 -4.44 9.28
CA VAL A 124 10.27 -4.16 10.06
C VAL A 124 9.39 -5.40 10.15
N ASN A 125 8.54 -5.48 11.18
CA ASN A 125 7.48 -6.48 11.26
C ASN A 125 6.19 -5.91 10.67
N ILE A 126 5.51 -6.66 9.83
CA ILE A 126 4.22 -6.30 9.24
C ILE A 126 3.12 -7.05 9.99
N ASP A 127 2.26 -6.30 10.70
CA ASP A 127 1.23 -6.88 11.58
C ASP A 127 -0.02 -7.30 10.80
N TYR A 128 -0.39 -6.49 9.79
CA TYR A 128 -1.61 -6.67 9.03
C TYR A 128 -1.41 -6.43 7.55
N TYR A 129 -2.39 -6.89 6.75
CA TYR A 129 -2.47 -6.53 5.34
C TYR A 129 -3.88 -6.12 4.91
N VAL A 130 -3.95 -5.35 3.86
CA VAL A 130 -5.15 -5.05 3.06
C VAL A 130 -4.78 -5.25 1.60
N LYS A 131 -5.49 -6.13 0.89
CA LYS A 131 -5.29 -6.41 -0.52
C LYS A 131 -6.57 -6.09 -1.29
N ILE A 132 -6.45 -5.32 -2.38
CA ILE A 132 -7.58 -4.78 -3.14
C ILE A 132 -7.28 -4.84 -4.63
N ASN A 133 -8.31 -5.00 -5.45
CA ASN A 133 -8.26 -4.85 -6.91
C ASN A 133 -8.91 -3.51 -7.34
N PHE A 134 -8.96 -3.25 -8.65
CA PHE A 134 -9.48 -1.96 -9.14
C PHE A 134 -10.97 -1.77 -8.82
N SER A 135 -11.81 -2.78 -9.10
CA SER A 135 -13.24 -2.70 -8.78
C SER A 135 -13.49 -2.54 -7.28
N GLY A 136 -12.67 -3.17 -6.45
CA GLY A 136 -12.70 -2.97 -5.00
C GLY A 136 -12.35 -1.54 -4.60
N CYS A 137 -11.35 -0.94 -5.26
CA CYS A 137 -10.97 0.45 -5.01
C CYS A 137 -12.11 1.41 -5.37
N VAL A 138 -12.76 1.21 -6.54
CA VAL A 138 -13.96 1.98 -6.93
C VAL A 138 -15.03 1.89 -5.84
N ALA A 139 -15.37 0.67 -5.44
CA ALA A 139 -16.42 0.45 -4.44
C ALA A 139 -16.11 1.10 -3.08
N VAL A 140 -14.84 1.04 -2.64
CA VAL A 140 -14.41 1.68 -1.38
C VAL A 140 -14.57 3.20 -1.46
N VAL A 141 -14.09 3.81 -2.53
CA VAL A 141 -14.19 5.28 -2.72
C VAL A 141 -15.65 5.72 -2.78
N ASP A 142 -16.50 5.02 -3.52
CA ASP A 142 -17.92 5.35 -3.65
C ASP A 142 -18.67 5.15 -2.32
N ALA A 143 -18.35 4.10 -1.55
CA ALA A 143 -18.93 3.89 -0.22
C ALA A 143 -18.54 4.99 0.78
N LEU A 144 -17.38 5.61 0.61
CA LEU A 144 -16.95 6.79 1.37
C LEU A 144 -17.66 8.08 0.90
N GLY A 145 -18.36 8.05 -0.22
CA GLY A 145 -18.99 9.22 -0.85
C GLY A 145 -18.00 10.11 -1.60
N GLY A 146 -16.99 9.50 -2.22
CA GLY A 146 -15.90 10.18 -2.89
C GLY A 146 -14.76 10.61 -1.98
N ILE A 147 -13.63 10.94 -2.59
CA ILE A 147 -12.40 11.40 -1.91
C ILE A 147 -11.85 12.65 -2.60
N THR A 148 -11.06 13.42 -1.87
CA THR A 148 -10.33 14.57 -2.41
C THR A 148 -8.86 14.19 -2.54
N ILE A 149 -8.36 14.07 -3.78
CA ILE A 149 -6.96 13.72 -4.06
C ILE A 149 -6.19 15.02 -4.32
N ASP A 150 -5.09 15.22 -3.59
CA ASP A 150 -4.13 16.29 -3.85
C ASP A 150 -3.09 15.82 -4.87
N SER A 151 -3.18 16.35 -6.10
CA SER A 151 -2.28 15.99 -7.19
C SER A 151 -1.05 16.90 -7.23
N GLU A 152 0.14 16.31 -7.30
CA GLU A 152 1.40 17.05 -7.47
C GLU A 152 1.51 17.75 -8.83
N VAL A 153 0.84 17.22 -9.83
CA VAL A 153 0.93 17.65 -11.22
C VAL A 153 -0.43 17.70 -11.91
N GLU A 154 -0.56 18.55 -12.91
CA GLU A 154 -1.72 18.61 -13.80
C GLU A 154 -1.54 17.61 -14.94
N PHE A 155 -2.58 16.82 -15.26
CA PHE A 155 -2.56 15.87 -16.38
C PHE A 155 -3.96 15.45 -16.80
N THR A 156 -4.03 14.82 -17.98
CA THR A 156 -5.24 14.14 -18.46
C THR A 156 -4.93 12.67 -18.67
N CYS A 157 -5.81 11.79 -18.20
CA CYS A 157 -5.66 10.35 -18.37
C CYS A 157 -5.69 9.92 -19.83
N GLY A 158 -4.77 9.04 -20.19
CA GLY A 158 -4.79 8.31 -21.45
C GLY A 158 -5.76 7.12 -21.41
N GLN A 159 -6.03 6.52 -22.59
CA GLN A 159 -6.96 5.40 -22.74
C GLN A 159 -6.55 4.14 -21.95
N ASP A 160 -5.27 3.96 -21.69
CA ASP A 160 -4.75 2.82 -20.88
C ASP A 160 -5.13 2.94 -19.40
N ALA A 161 -5.30 4.16 -18.89
CA ALA A 161 -5.73 4.41 -17.54
C ALA A 161 -7.24 4.40 -17.37
N SER A 162 -7.95 5.00 -18.35
CA SER A 162 -9.41 5.08 -18.36
C SER A 162 -9.93 5.29 -19.78
N PRO A 163 -11.09 4.72 -20.14
CA PRO A 163 -11.78 5.04 -21.39
C PRO A 163 -12.31 6.50 -21.42
N ILE A 164 -12.44 7.12 -20.24
CA ILE A 164 -12.84 8.52 -20.07
C ILE A 164 -11.57 9.34 -19.83
N PRO A 165 -11.29 10.40 -20.62
CA PRO A 165 -10.11 11.23 -20.45
C PRO A 165 -10.31 12.23 -19.28
N TYR A 166 -10.34 11.73 -18.06
CA TYR A 166 -10.42 12.58 -16.88
C TYR A 166 -9.24 13.55 -16.83
N HIS A 167 -9.55 14.81 -16.53
CA HIS A 167 -8.55 15.85 -16.34
C HIS A 167 -8.38 16.15 -14.86
N PHE A 168 -7.13 16.12 -14.39
CA PHE A 168 -6.75 16.41 -13.00
C PHE A 168 -5.89 17.66 -12.97
N VAL A 169 -6.27 18.60 -12.11
CA VAL A 169 -5.47 19.83 -11.87
C VAL A 169 -4.41 19.56 -10.80
N LYS A 170 -3.35 20.37 -10.78
CA LYS A 170 -2.44 20.39 -9.65
C LYS A 170 -3.19 20.90 -8.41
N GLY A 171 -3.07 20.18 -7.28
CA GLY A 171 -3.83 20.44 -6.06
C GLY A 171 -5.04 19.53 -5.92
N GLU A 172 -6.08 20.01 -5.25
CA GLU A 172 -7.24 19.22 -4.85
C GLU A 172 -8.15 18.86 -6.03
N ASN A 173 -8.52 17.58 -6.13
CA ASN A 173 -9.44 17.04 -7.11
C ASN A 173 -10.48 16.17 -6.39
N GLU A 174 -11.76 16.53 -6.53
CA GLU A 174 -12.86 15.70 -6.05
C GLU A 174 -13.04 14.50 -6.97
N CYS A 175 -12.88 13.29 -6.43
CA CYS A 175 -12.90 12.06 -7.20
C CYS A 175 -13.97 11.09 -6.68
N ASP A 176 -14.76 10.52 -7.59
CA ASP A 176 -15.49 9.28 -7.37
C ASP A 176 -14.53 8.07 -7.54
N GLY A 177 -15.06 6.85 -7.44
CA GLY A 177 -14.25 5.65 -7.53
C GLY A 177 -13.55 5.48 -8.88
N GLU A 178 -14.24 5.74 -9.98
CA GLU A 178 -13.68 5.61 -11.34
C GLU A 178 -12.58 6.65 -11.59
N MET A 179 -12.78 7.88 -11.16
CA MET A 179 -11.77 8.93 -11.24
C MET A 179 -10.54 8.59 -10.39
N ALA A 180 -10.73 8.09 -9.17
CA ALA A 180 -9.63 7.72 -8.28
C ALA A 180 -8.78 6.58 -8.85
N VAL A 181 -9.41 5.57 -9.48
CA VAL A 181 -8.70 4.49 -10.16
C VAL A 181 -8.00 5.01 -11.40
N ALA A 182 -8.63 5.84 -12.24
CA ALA A 182 -8.02 6.46 -13.41
C ALA A 182 -6.77 7.27 -13.02
N PHE A 183 -6.86 8.09 -11.96
CA PHE A 183 -5.74 8.84 -11.38
C PHE A 183 -4.57 7.93 -10.99
N SER A 184 -4.88 6.80 -10.36
CA SER A 184 -3.89 5.86 -9.82
C SER A 184 -3.24 4.98 -10.91
N ARG A 185 -3.87 4.84 -12.08
CA ARG A 185 -3.38 3.99 -13.19
C ARG A 185 -2.55 4.75 -14.21
N GLU A 186 -2.72 6.08 -14.29
CA GLU A 186 -2.02 6.88 -15.30
C GLU A 186 -0.50 6.81 -15.15
N ARG A 187 0.19 6.59 -16.25
CA ARG A 187 1.66 6.56 -16.34
C ARG A 187 2.22 7.24 -17.57
N HIS A 188 1.47 7.23 -18.68
CA HIS A 188 1.95 7.70 -19.98
C HIS A 188 1.94 9.23 -20.11
N ALA A 189 1.14 9.90 -19.28
CA ALA A 189 1.13 11.36 -19.20
C ALA A 189 2.41 11.95 -18.55
N PHE A 190 3.29 11.10 -17.99
CA PHE A 190 4.43 11.55 -17.20
C PHE A 190 5.76 11.09 -17.79
N LEU A 191 6.78 11.99 -17.76
CA LEU A 191 8.16 11.62 -18.10
C LEU A 191 8.74 10.58 -17.12
N ALA A 192 8.38 10.69 -15.84
CA ALA A 192 8.80 9.77 -14.78
C ALA A 192 7.93 8.48 -14.70
N GLY A 193 6.96 8.30 -15.60
CA GLY A 193 6.16 7.09 -15.79
C GLY A 193 5.71 6.39 -14.50
N ASP A 194 6.35 5.26 -14.21
CA ASP A 194 6.01 4.41 -13.07
C ASP A 194 6.26 5.05 -11.70
N PHE A 195 7.26 5.92 -11.56
CA PHE A 195 7.49 6.65 -10.31
C PHE A 195 6.35 7.62 -10.01
N GLN A 196 5.87 8.37 -11.02
CA GLN A 196 4.71 9.25 -10.82
C GLN A 196 3.45 8.45 -10.54
N ARG A 197 3.24 7.32 -11.22
CA ARG A 197 2.13 6.41 -10.90
C ARG A 197 2.17 5.95 -9.44
N GLY A 198 3.34 5.57 -8.92
CA GLY A 198 3.51 5.20 -7.51
C GLY A 198 3.13 6.33 -6.56
N ARG A 199 3.54 7.58 -6.84
CA ARG A 199 3.14 8.75 -6.05
C ARG A 199 1.63 9.01 -6.13
N ASN A 200 1.03 8.89 -7.31
CA ASN A 200 -0.41 9.01 -7.49
C ASN A 200 -1.19 7.95 -6.69
N GLN A 201 -0.74 6.71 -6.71
CA GLN A 201 -1.33 5.64 -5.89
C GLN A 201 -1.25 5.96 -4.40
N THR A 202 -0.12 6.47 -3.94
CA THR A 202 0.06 6.90 -2.55
C THR A 202 -0.86 8.06 -2.18
N ALA A 203 -1.01 9.05 -3.08
CA ALA A 203 -1.91 10.17 -2.89
C ALA A 203 -3.38 9.72 -2.77
N ALA A 204 -3.81 8.76 -3.61
CA ALA A 204 -5.14 8.18 -3.52
C ALA A 204 -5.37 7.41 -2.20
N ILE A 205 -4.42 6.60 -1.75
CA ILE A 205 -4.49 5.90 -0.45
C ILE A 205 -4.54 6.91 0.70
N LYS A 206 -3.72 7.96 0.65
CA LYS A 206 -3.76 9.06 1.63
C LYS A 206 -5.14 9.69 1.70
N ALA A 207 -5.75 10.00 0.55
CA ALA A 207 -7.08 10.58 0.46
C ALA A 207 -8.17 9.64 1.01
N ILE A 208 -8.09 8.33 0.71
CA ILE A 208 -8.97 7.31 1.28
C ILE A 208 -8.86 7.30 2.81
N LEU A 209 -7.65 7.29 3.37
CA LEU A 209 -7.44 7.29 4.82
C LEU A 209 -7.95 8.58 5.48
N GLN A 210 -7.70 9.74 4.87
CA GLN A 210 -8.22 11.02 5.36
C GLN A 210 -9.77 11.02 5.41
N LYS A 211 -10.41 10.53 4.35
CA LYS A 211 -11.87 10.42 4.31
C LYS A 211 -12.41 9.40 5.31
N ALA A 212 -11.80 8.22 5.37
CA ALA A 212 -12.21 7.13 6.26
C ALA A 212 -12.10 7.51 7.75
N THR A 213 -11.12 8.35 8.10
CA THR A 213 -10.92 8.82 9.49
C THR A 213 -11.73 10.07 9.82
N SER A 214 -12.50 10.61 8.88
CA SER A 214 -13.34 11.77 9.10
C SER A 214 -14.51 11.46 10.04
N PRO A 215 -14.96 12.40 10.89
CA PRO A 215 -16.10 12.19 11.79
C PRO A 215 -17.37 11.73 11.08
N ALA A 216 -17.62 12.23 9.88
CA ALA A 216 -18.78 11.87 9.08
C ALA A 216 -18.83 10.38 8.69
N ILE A 217 -17.68 9.77 8.40
CA ILE A 217 -17.57 8.35 8.07
C ILE A 217 -17.53 7.50 9.34
N LEU A 218 -16.81 7.93 10.36
CA LEU A 218 -16.67 7.17 11.62
C LEU A 218 -18.01 6.95 12.32
N THR A 219 -18.96 7.88 12.23
CA THR A 219 -20.32 7.72 12.79
C THR A 219 -21.15 6.65 12.08
N LYS A 220 -20.79 6.28 10.84
CA LYS A 220 -21.48 5.28 10.02
C LYS A 220 -20.54 4.17 9.53
N TYR A 221 -19.39 3.96 10.19
CA TYR A 221 -18.34 3.04 9.73
C TYR A 221 -18.86 1.62 9.49
N SER A 222 -19.79 1.15 10.33
CA SER A 222 -20.35 -0.20 10.17
C SER A 222 -21.07 -0.37 8.83
N ALA A 223 -21.87 0.61 8.44
CA ALA A 223 -22.57 0.58 7.16
C ALA A 223 -21.58 0.66 5.97
N VAL A 224 -20.51 1.46 6.09
CA VAL A 224 -19.46 1.54 5.08
C VAL A 224 -18.73 0.19 4.97
N LEU A 225 -18.32 -0.40 6.09
CA LEU A 225 -17.65 -1.71 6.09
C LEU A 225 -18.54 -2.82 5.51
N ASP A 226 -19.83 -2.84 5.83
CA ASP A 226 -20.78 -3.80 5.27
C ASP A 226 -20.90 -3.65 3.75
N ALA A 227 -20.89 -2.42 3.25
CA ALA A 227 -20.98 -2.13 1.80
C ALA A 227 -19.75 -2.61 1.01
N VAL A 228 -18.55 -2.56 1.63
CA VAL A 228 -17.28 -2.91 0.96
C VAL A 228 -16.67 -4.22 1.43
N SER A 229 -17.38 -4.98 2.25
CA SER A 229 -16.84 -6.19 2.89
C SER A 229 -16.33 -7.25 1.92
N ASP A 230 -16.85 -7.29 0.70
CA ASP A 230 -16.49 -8.24 -0.36
C ASP A 230 -15.41 -7.69 -1.32
N MET A 231 -14.95 -6.47 -1.10
CA MET A 231 -14.15 -5.72 -2.05
C MET A 231 -12.66 -5.71 -1.74
N PHE A 232 -12.26 -6.32 -0.61
CA PHE A 232 -10.84 -6.42 -0.22
C PHE A 232 -10.59 -7.66 0.65
N LEU A 233 -9.35 -8.13 0.66
CA LEU A 233 -8.87 -9.17 1.57
C LEU A 233 -8.06 -8.53 2.70
N THR A 234 -8.26 -8.98 3.92
CA THR A 234 -7.49 -8.51 5.07
C THR A 234 -7.45 -9.56 6.18
N ASN A 235 -6.40 -9.50 6.98
CA ASN A 235 -6.29 -10.24 8.24
C ASN A 235 -6.55 -9.35 9.47
N ILE A 236 -6.95 -8.08 9.29
CA ILE A 236 -7.28 -7.19 10.42
C ILE A 236 -8.56 -7.70 11.08
N PRO A 237 -8.53 -8.05 12.39
CA PRO A 237 -9.74 -8.45 13.10
C PRO A 237 -10.76 -7.31 13.19
N THR A 238 -12.06 -7.63 13.13
CA THR A 238 -13.14 -6.63 13.29
C THR A 238 -13.06 -5.90 14.63
N SER A 239 -12.65 -6.61 15.68
CA SER A 239 -12.43 -6.01 17.00
C SER A 239 -11.35 -4.93 16.95
N THR A 240 -10.26 -5.15 16.20
CA THR A 240 -9.18 -4.20 15.97
C THR A 240 -9.68 -2.95 15.27
N ILE A 241 -10.47 -3.12 14.19
CA ILE A 241 -11.11 -1.99 13.48
C ILE A 241 -12.02 -1.20 14.42
N SER A 242 -12.87 -1.91 15.18
CA SER A 242 -13.77 -1.29 16.17
C SER A 242 -13.00 -0.51 17.23
N ASP A 243 -11.86 -1.03 17.68
CA ASP A 243 -11.00 -0.35 18.66
C ASP A 243 -10.38 0.93 18.12
N ILE A 244 -9.89 0.92 16.88
CA ILE A 244 -9.37 2.12 16.20
C ILE A 244 -10.48 3.17 16.04
N VAL A 245 -11.67 2.76 15.60
CA VAL A 245 -12.82 3.65 15.42
C VAL A 245 -13.24 4.27 16.76
N LYS A 246 -13.38 3.46 17.82
CA LYS A 246 -13.73 3.95 19.16
C LYS A 246 -12.68 4.93 19.69
N MET A 247 -11.42 4.63 19.51
CA MET A 247 -10.32 5.52 19.87
C MET A 247 -10.45 6.87 19.17
N GLN A 248 -10.67 6.87 17.85
CA GLN A 248 -10.81 8.07 17.05
C GLN A 248 -12.05 8.90 17.45
N LEU A 249 -13.17 8.24 17.72
CA LEU A 249 -14.40 8.91 18.19
C LEU A 249 -14.26 9.49 19.60
N SER A 250 -13.39 8.93 20.45
CA SER A 250 -13.25 9.36 21.84
C SER A 250 -12.60 10.74 22.01
N ASP A 251 -11.68 11.12 21.12
CA ASP A 251 -10.92 12.36 21.23
C ASP A 251 -10.89 13.21 19.95
N SER A 252 -11.37 12.66 18.84
CA SER A 252 -11.45 13.33 17.52
C SER A 252 -10.15 14.00 17.06
N LYS A 253 -8.99 13.48 17.52
CA LYS A 253 -7.68 14.01 17.11
C LYS A 253 -7.43 13.75 15.63
N SER A 254 -6.89 14.73 14.94
CA SER A 254 -6.49 14.60 13.53
C SER A 254 -5.29 13.68 13.39
N TRP A 255 -5.28 12.91 12.31
CA TRP A 255 -4.11 12.12 11.90
C TRP A 255 -3.20 12.95 11.00
N ASN A 256 -1.91 12.94 11.30
CA ASN A 256 -0.88 13.43 10.39
C ASN A 256 -0.47 12.29 9.47
N ILE A 257 -0.91 12.36 8.21
CA ILE A 257 -0.64 11.32 7.21
C ILE A 257 0.41 11.85 6.24
N GLN A 258 1.61 11.28 6.30
CA GLN A 258 2.76 11.64 5.50
C GLN A 258 3.11 10.53 4.53
N THR A 259 3.87 10.84 3.50
CA THR A 259 4.22 9.91 2.42
C THR A 259 5.72 9.94 2.16
N TYR A 260 6.28 8.79 1.83
CA TYR A 260 7.64 8.66 1.31
C TYR A 260 7.67 7.59 0.22
N SER A 261 8.24 7.90 -0.93
CA SER A 261 8.39 6.93 -2.03
C SER A 261 9.84 6.57 -2.21
N ILE A 262 10.13 5.28 -2.35
CA ILE A 262 11.47 4.80 -2.68
C ILE A 262 11.84 5.29 -4.08
N ASP A 263 12.99 5.91 -4.18
CA ASP A 263 13.58 6.36 -5.43
C ASP A 263 14.64 5.36 -5.94
N GLY A 264 14.94 5.43 -7.24
CA GLY A 264 15.86 4.51 -7.89
C GLY A 264 16.11 4.87 -9.35
N THR A 265 16.81 4.00 -10.05
CA THR A 265 17.10 4.16 -11.48
C THR A 265 16.71 2.91 -12.26
N THR A 266 16.38 3.09 -13.54
CA THR A 266 16.18 1.98 -14.48
C THR A 266 17.49 1.52 -15.14
N GLU A 267 18.57 2.29 -14.98
CA GLU A 267 19.88 1.95 -15.48
C GLU A 267 20.59 0.97 -14.53
N PRO A 268 21.15 -0.13 -15.04
CA PRO A 268 21.89 -1.06 -14.19
C PRO A 268 23.13 -0.34 -13.60
N PRO A 269 23.56 -0.72 -12.39
CA PRO A 269 24.77 -0.19 -11.79
C PRO A 269 25.98 -0.34 -12.73
N ALA A 270 26.88 0.64 -12.71
CA ALA A 270 28.03 0.68 -13.62
C ALA A 270 28.84 -0.63 -13.59
N GLY A 271 29.06 -1.21 -14.77
CA GLY A 271 29.80 -2.47 -14.94
C GLY A 271 28.99 -3.74 -14.63
N GLN A 272 27.71 -3.63 -14.32
CA GLN A 272 26.82 -4.78 -14.14
C GLN A 272 26.01 -5.06 -15.41
N PRO A 273 25.72 -6.35 -15.71
CA PRO A 273 24.82 -6.70 -16.81
C PRO A 273 23.39 -6.30 -16.47
N ALA A 274 22.53 -6.29 -17.50
CA ALA A 274 21.09 -6.16 -17.31
C ALA A 274 20.56 -7.23 -16.33
N ALA A 275 19.49 -6.88 -15.60
CA ALA A 275 18.93 -7.73 -14.54
C ALA A 275 18.62 -9.15 -15.03
N TYR A 276 18.99 -10.10 -14.20
CA TYR A 276 18.52 -11.49 -14.29
C TYR A 276 17.58 -11.77 -13.13
N LEU A 277 16.35 -12.06 -13.45
CA LEU A 277 15.31 -12.35 -12.47
C LEU A 277 15.44 -13.81 -12.00
N GLU A 278 16.01 -14.02 -10.82
CA GLU A 278 16.42 -15.34 -10.32
C GLU A 278 15.25 -16.27 -10.00
N ILE A 279 14.09 -15.69 -9.65
CA ILE A 279 12.89 -16.46 -9.29
C ILE A 279 12.12 -16.86 -10.55
N THR A 280 11.92 -15.93 -11.48
CA THR A 280 11.17 -16.18 -12.73
C THR A 280 12.03 -16.65 -13.90
N GLY A 281 13.36 -16.51 -13.80
CA GLY A 281 14.30 -16.92 -14.85
C GLY A 281 14.39 -15.97 -16.05
N LEU A 282 13.79 -14.79 -15.97
CA LEU A 282 13.77 -13.81 -17.06
C LEU A 282 15.07 -13.00 -17.14
N ARG A 283 15.50 -12.69 -18.35
CA ARG A 283 16.69 -11.87 -18.64
C ARG A 283 16.32 -10.58 -19.35
N GLY A 284 17.02 -9.50 -19.02
CA GLY A 284 16.84 -8.21 -19.69
C GLY A 284 15.49 -7.55 -19.44
N ALA A 285 14.80 -7.94 -18.37
CA ALA A 285 13.58 -7.28 -17.96
C ALA A 285 13.86 -5.85 -17.50
N SER A 286 12.98 -4.91 -17.85
CA SER A 286 13.00 -3.56 -17.29
C SER A 286 12.73 -3.63 -15.80
N VAL A 287 13.63 -3.09 -14.98
CA VAL A 287 13.54 -3.07 -13.52
C VAL A 287 13.88 -1.68 -12.99
N VAL A 288 13.53 -1.44 -11.74
CA VAL A 288 14.01 -0.31 -10.96
C VAL A 288 15.07 -0.82 -9.98
N TYR A 289 16.26 -0.23 -10.00
CA TYR A 289 17.29 -0.43 -8.98
C TYR A 289 17.11 0.62 -7.89
N PRO A 290 16.56 0.27 -6.73
CA PRO A 290 16.34 1.24 -5.67
C PRO A 290 17.67 1.80 -5.16
N TYR A 291 17.71 3.11 -4.88
CA TYR A 291 18.87 3.69 -4.22
C TYR A 291 18.95 3.25 -2.76
N ALA A 292 20.15 2.83 -2.35
CA ALA A 292 20.39 2.40 -0.96
C ALA A 292 20.04 3.51 0.04
N ASP A 293 20.38 4.76 -0.27
CA ASP A 293 20.08 5.91 0.59
C ASP A 293 18.57 6.14 0.72
N SER A 294 17.80 5.90 -0.35
CA SER A 294 16.34 6.01 -0.30
C SER A 294 15.73 4.92 0.60
N ILE A 295 16.24 3.69 0.52
CA ILE A 295 15.83 2.60 1.43
C ILE A 295 16.20 2.93 2.88
N ASN A 296 17.43 3.39 3.13
CA ASN A 296 17.90 3.75 4.47
C ASN A 296 17.08 4.91 5.06
N THR A 297 16.71 5.89 4.25
CA THR A 297 15.81 6.97 4.64
C THR A 297 14.44 6.44 5.05
N ALA A 298 13.85 5.53 4.25
CA ALA A 298 12.59 4.90 4.60
C ALA A 298 12.66 4.15 5.94
N ILE A 299 13.71 3.36 6.15
CA ILE A 299 13.94 2.64 7.43
C ILE A 299 14.00 3.62 8.60
N LYS A 300 14.73 4.72 8.44
CA LYS A 300 14.85 5.74 9.49
C LYS A 300 13.51 6.40 9.78
N LEU A 301 12.76 6.83 8.75
CA LEU A 301 11.45 7.46 8.91
C LEU A 301 10.44 6.51 9.59
N MET A 302 10.41 5.24 9.19
CA MET A 302 9.56 4.21 9.84
C MET A 302 9.93 4.03 11.31
N SER A 303 11.23 3.98 11.63
CA SER A 303 11.71 3.89 13.01
C SER A 303 11.30 5.11 13.84
N MET A 304 11.36 6.32 13.28
CA MET A 304 10.93 7.55 13.96
C MET A 304 9.44 7.50 14.31
N ILE A 305 8.57 7.06 13.37
CA ILE A 305 7.15 6.85 13.68
C ILE A 305 6.96 5.84 14.82
N GLN A 306 7.65 4.69 14.74
CA GLN A 306 7.52 3.64 15.75
C GLN A 306 8.01 4.10 17.13
N ASN A 307 9.01 4.97 17.18
CA ASN A 307 9.52 5.55 18.42
C ASN A 307 8.70 6.76 18.94
N GLY A 308 7.65 7.17 18.21
CA GLY A 308 6.80 8.29 18.60
C GLY A 308 7.44 9.67 18.38
N GLU A 309 8.46 9.75 17.54
CA GLU A 309 9.06 11.03 17.14
C GLU A 309 8.08 11.78 16.23
N VAL A 310 7.88 13.08 16.48
CA VAL A 310 7.05 13.94 15.64
C VAL A 310 7.96 14.74 14.70
N PHE A 311 7.75 14.58 13.42
CA PHE A 311 8.58 15.19 12.37
C PHE A 311 7.77 15.47 11.11
N ASP A 312 8.33 16.26 10.22
CA ASP A 312 7.87 16.42 8.85
C ASP A 312 8.83 15.69 7.90
N VAL A 313 8.26 14.89 6.98
CA VAL A 313 9.06 14.05 6.05
C VAL A 313 9.85 14.91 5.09
N ASP A 314 9.23 15.97 4.53
CA ASP A 314 9.87 16.81 3.53
C ASP A 314 11.03 17.60 4.15
N GLU A 315 10.79 18.19 5.33
CA GLU A 315 11.85 18.88 6.09
C GLU A 315 13.01 17.93 6.45
N TYR A 316 12.70 16.69 6.87
CA TYR A 316 13.72 15.70 7.17
C TYR A 316 14.56 15.37 5.93
N VAL A 317 13.92 15.05 4.79
CA VAL A 317 14.60 14.68 3.54
C VAL A 317 15.45 15.84 3.04
N GLU A 318 14.95 17.07 3.06
CA GLU A 318 15.71 18.27 2.67
C GLU A 318 16.97 18.46 3.53
N SER A 319 16.86 18.24 4.85
CA SER A 319 18.01 18.36 5.77
C SER A 319 19.11 17.35 5.48
N GLN A 320 18.75 16.12 5.07
CA GLN A 320 19.71 15.09 4.70
C GLN A 320 20.45 15.45 3.39
N ASN A 321 19.74 16.00 2.41
CA ASN A 321 20.32 16.43 1.13
C ASN A 321 21.32 17.60 1.32
N GLN A 322 21.06 18.51 2.24
CA GLN A 322 21.98 19.61 2.57
C GLN A 322 23.23 19.15 3.31
N SER A 323 23.15 18.09 4.09
CA SER A 323 24.28 17.55 4.87
C SER A 323 25.27 16.75 4.02
N ASN A 324 24.83 16.31 2.83
CA ASN A 324 25.65 15.49 1.90
C ASN A 324 26.29 16.32 0.78
N ASN A 325 26.07 17.64 0.72
CA ASN A 325 26.71 18.62 -0.16
C ASN A 325 27.73 19.47 0.59
#